data_91c3cc0ba249e2380c51dae3ee62cc69
#
_entry.id   91c3cc0ba249e2380c51dae3ee62cc69
#
_cell.length_a   1.000
_cell.length_b   1.000
_cell.length_c   1.000
_cell.angle_alpha   90.00
_cell.angle_beta   90.00
_cell.angle_gamma   90.00
#
_symmetry.space_group_name_H-M   'P 1'
#
loop_
_entity.id
_entity.type
_entity.pdbx_description
1 polymer ?
#
loop_
_entity_poly.entity_id
_entity_poly.type
_entity_poly.pdbx_seq_one_letter_code
_entity_poly.pdbx_strand_id
1 'polypeptide(L)'
;MERIFNKIKILFNLEGYEFFKVPGHEGGRNIVYICNQDGENKAVLRISLLDDRSEEDFLAETEFVKCLAENGGPVSDVKESINGKLVERIEEDGQTVFVSLFEYAKGMLLYDNGYKYRDGAPLEEYFYNTGKTLGQIHRISKTYKAEHKRYSYFDKYNMDYIGELIPDSYGELKEAISKRLDEFKELPVDENGFGLVHFDYSDGNYHIDMSTGDITVFDFDNCMYCWYMFDLANIWTHGWGWCQFEQDPEKRMEFMKHYFDTILEGYRSETDVDEKLLEKLPLFIDMVLIENVVDEFECAAHEGEEVEYEDIEDPAECLINDIPYAGYGEE
;
A
#
# COMPACT_ATOMS: atom_id res chain seq x y z
N MET A 1 4.73 28.44 -1.02
CA MET A 1 3.70 27.65 -0.28
C MET A 1 2.41 28.41 -0.01
N GLU A 2 2.37 29.60 0.62
CA GLU A 2 1.10 30.29 0.94
C GLU A 2 0.25 30.61 -0.30
N ARG A 3 0.87 31.06 -1.42
CA ARG A 3 0.16 31.32 -2.69
C ARG A 3 -0.38 30.04 -3.31
N ILE A 4 0.39 28.96 -3.27
CA ILE A 4 -0.06 27.62 -3.73
C ILE A 4 -1.28 27.20 -2.93
N PHE A 5 -1.22 27.30 -1.61
CA PHE A 5 -2.31 26.90 -0.71
C PHE A 5 -3.59 27.73 -0.94
N ASN A 6 -3.47 29.02 -1.23
CA ASN A 6 -4.62 29.87 -1.58
C ASN A 6 -5.26 29.44 -2.91
N LYS A 7 -4.45 29.05 -3.92
CA LYS A 7 -4.97 28.49 -5.18
C LYS A 7 -5.71 27.17 -4.93
N ILE A 8 -5.15 26.28 -4.10
CA ILE A 8 -5.75 24.99 -3.74
C ILE A 8 -7.13 25.18 -3.11
N LYS A 9 -7.27 26.11 -2.15
CA LYS A 9 -8.56 26.42 -1.53
C LYS A 9 -9.64 26.81 -2.52
N ILE A 10 -9.28 27.60 -3.53
CA ILE A 10 -10.21 28.01 -4.59
C ILE A 10 -10.55 26.82 -5.48
N LEU A 11 -9.53 26.05 -5.94
CA LEU A 11 -9.70 24.94 -6.88
C LEU A 11 -10.57 23.81 -6.32
N PHE A 12 -10.54 23.59 -5.02
CA PHE A 12 -11.28 22.50 -4.37
C PHE A 12 -12.41 22.99 -3.45
N ASN A 13 -12.80 24.29 -3.53
CA ASN A 13 -13.85 24.88 -2.70
C ASN A 13 -13.63 24.66 -1.20
N LEU A 14 -12.40 24.81 -0.72
CA LEU A 14 -12.01 24.59 0.68
C LEU A 14 -11.99 25.87 1.51
N GLU A 15 -12.70 26.92 1.09
CA GLU A 15 -12.88 28.13 1.88
C GLU A 15 -13.69 27.83 3.15
N GLY A 16 -13.18 28.28 4.29
CA GLY A 16 -13.81 27.99 5.60
C GLY A 16 -13.44 26.64 6.23
N TYR A 17 -12.60 25.84 5.57
CA TYR A 17 -12.04 24.65 6.17
C TYR A 17 -10.84 24.95 7.07
N GLU A 18 -10.71 24.21 8.16
CA GLU A 18 -9.49 24.11 8.96
C GLU A 18 -8.61 22.98 8.41
N PHE A 19 -7.28 23.17 8.46
CA PHE A 19 -6.31 22.23 7.88
C PHE A 19 -5.36 21.74 8.97
N PHE A 20 -5.38 20.44 9.21
CA PHE A 20 -4.48 19.77 10.14
C PHE A 20 -3.45 18.98 9.35
N LYS A 21 -2.18 19.42 9.42
CA LYS A 21 -1.11 18.70 8.76
C LYS A 21 -0.91 17.36 9.44
N VAL A 22 -0.95 16.29 8.64
CA VAL A 22 -0.59 14.95 9.11
C VAL A 22 0.93 14.91 9.28
N PRO A 23 1.46 14.42 10.42
CA PRO A 23 2.88 14.18 10.56
C PRO A 23 3.31 13.22 9.44
N GLY A 24 4.22 13.66 8.58
CA GLY A 24 4.80 12.79 7.55
C GLY A 24 5.95 12.00 8.17
N HIS A 25 6.28 10.85 7.60
CA HIS A 25 7.58 10.24 7.79
C HIS A 25 8.67 11.19 7.27
N GLU A 26 9.81 11.25 7.92
CA GLU A 26 10.98 11.91 7.37
C GLU A 26 11.25 11.28 6.00
N GLY A 27 11.44 12.09 4.97
CA GLY A 27 11.50 11.59 3.58
C GLY A 27 10.17 11.39 2.85
N GLY A 28 9.03 11.60 3.51
CA GLY A 28 7.71 11.44 2.90
C GLY A 28 7.49 12.31 1.66
N ARG A 29 7.06 11.66 0.58
CA ARG A 29 6.87 12.27 -0.76
C ARG A 29 5.77 13.32 -0.79
N ASN A 30 4.80 13.20 0.11
CA ASN A 30 3.58 13.98 0.09
C ASN A 30 3.42 14.84 1.33
N ILE A 31 2.91 16.05 1.15
CA ILE A 31 2.39 16.85 2.27
C ILE A 31 0.89 16.60 2.34
N VAL A 32 0.44 16.04 3.46
CA VAL A 32 -0.96 15.65 3.67
C VAL A 32 -1.61 16.53 4.73
N TYR A 33 -2.84 16.97 4.44
CA TYR A 33 -3.68 17.71 5.38
C TYR A 33 -5.05 17.05 5.52
N ILE A 34 -5.51 16.89 6.75
CA ILE A 34 -6.92 16.63 7.03
C ILE A 34 -7.67 17.96 6.94
N CYS A 35 -8.71 17.99 6.11
CA CYS A 35 -9.58 19.14 5.91
C CYS A 35 -10.82 18.99 6.77
N ASN A 36 -10.95 19.83 7.82
CA ASN A 36 -12.05 19.80 8.77
C ASN A 36 -13.01 20.97 8.51
N GLN A 37 -14.28 20.70 8.61
CA GLN A 37 -15.33 21.71 8.54
C GLN A 37 -16.38 21.43 9.61
N ASP A 38 -16.73 22.45 10.37
CA ASP A 38 -17.72 22.37 11.47
C ASP A 38 -17.40 21.29 12.52
N GLY A 39 -16.10 21.03 12.77
CA GLY A 39 -15.62 20.04 13.73
C GLY A 39 -15.58 18.61 13.20
N GLU A 40 -15.88 18.39 11.92
CA GLU A 40 -15.82 17.07 11.29
C GLU A 40 -14.75 17.02 10.21
N ASN A 41 -13.99 15.92 10.16
CA ASN A 41 -13.06 15.64 9.06
C ASN A 41 -13.86 15.28 7.81
N LYS A 42 -13.66 16.01 6.73
CA LYS A 42 -14.44 15.88 5.49
C LYS A 42 -13.63 15.39 4.31
N ALA A 43 -12.35 15.75 4.27
CA ALA A 43 -11.49 15.40 3.15
C ALA A 43 -10.03 15.30 3.57
N VAL A 44 -9.23 14.69 2.72
CA VAL A 44 -7.76 14.62 2.80
C VAL A 44 -7.18 15.31 1.59
N LEU A 45 -6.40 16.34 1.81
CA LEU A 45 -5.68 17.08 0.78
C LEU A 45 -4.26 16.56 0.71
N ARG A 46 -3.85 16.05 -0.46
CA ARG A 46 -2.48 15.63 -0.75
C ARG A 46 -1.81 16.61 -1.71
N ILE A 47 -0.63 17.07 -1.35
CA ILE A 47 0.21 17.95 -2.15
C ILE A 47 1.53 17.21 -2.38
N SER A 48 1.80 16.87 -3.63
CA SER A 48 3.01 16.17 -4.05
C SER A 48 3.99 17.15 -4.68
N LEU A 49 5.23 17.14 -4.20
CA LEU A 49 6.29 18.08 -4.57
C LEU A 49 7.32 17.47 -5.52
N LEU A 50 7.06 16.29 -6.07
CA LEU A 50 8.11 15.37 -6.47
C LEU A 50 8.65 15.53 -7.87
N ASP A 51 9.93 15.16 -7.92
CA ASP A 51 10.70 14.95 -9.15
C ASP A 51 10.74 13.46 -9.59
N ASP A 52 10.29 12.49 -8.73
CA ASP A 52 10.36 11.05 -8.96
C ASP A 52 9.14 10.47 -9.68
N ARG A 53 8.04 11.23 -9.80
CA ARG A 53 6.80 10.83 -10.46
C ARG A 53 6.35 11.83 -11.50
N SER A 54 5.82 11.32 -12.59
CA SER A 54 5.22 12.13 -13.66
C SER A 54 3.77 12.52 -13.34
N GLU A 55 3.24 13.51 -14.05
CA GLU A 55 1.81 13.84 -13.99
C GLU A 55 0.93 12.63 -14.36
N GLU A 56 1.41 11.78 -15.29
CA GLU A 56 0.71 10.57 -15.72
C GLU A 56 0.56 9.56 -14.58
N ASP A 57 1.54 9.45 -13.69
CA ASP A 57 1.47 8.55 -12.52
C ASP A 57 0.37 8.99 -11.54
N PHE A 58 0.25 10.29 -11.27
CA PHE A 58 -0.81 10.82 -10.40
C PHE A 58 -2.20 10.68 -11.03
N LEU A 59 -2.31 10.86 -12.34
CA LEU A 59 -3.57 10.64 -13.07
C LEU A 59 -3.96 9.18 -13.04
N ALA A 60 -3.03 8.27 -13.34
CA ALA A 60 -3.29 6.83 -13.35
C ALA A 60 -3.77 6.30 -11.98
N GLU A 61 -3.16 6.77 -10.88
CA GLU A 61 -3.59 6.44 -9.51
C GLU A 61 -5.01 6.96 -9.24
N THR A 62 -5.23 8.26 -9.43
CA THR A 62 -6.52 8.89 -9.09
C THR A 62 -7.66 8.39 -9.96
N GLU A 63 -7.44 8.05 -11.23
CA GLU A 63 -8.41 7.39 -12.10
C GLU A 63 -8.75 5.99 -11.63
N PHE A 64 -7.75 5.24 -11.15
CA PHE A 64 -8.01 3.93 -10.57
C PHE A 64 -8.87 4.02 -9.31
N VAL A 65 -8.51 4.91 -8.37
CA VAL A 65 -9.32 5.17 -7.17
C VAL A 65 -10.74 5.58 -7.54
N LYS A 66 -10.88 6.49 -8.52
CA LYS A 66 -12.19 6.93 -9.02
C LYS A 66 -13.01 5.77 -9.57
N CYS A 67 -12.39 4.92 -10.38
CA CYS A 67 -13.04 3.72 -10.91
C CYS A 67 -13.47 2.76 -9.80
N LEU A 68 -12.62 2.54 -8.79
CA LEU A 68 -12.96 1.72 -7.63
C LEU A 68 -14.20 2.26 -6.93
N ALA A 69 -14.23 3.55 -6.60
CA ALA A 69 -15.35 4.19 -5.91
C ALA A 69 -16.65 4.12 -6.71
N GLU A 70 -16.61 4.44 -8.02
CA GLU A 70 -17.77 4.41 -8.91
C GLU A 70 -18.36 3.00 -9.11
N ASN A 71 -17.54 1.95 -8.94
CA ASN A 71 -17.97 0.55 -9.01
C ASN A 71 -18.25 -0.05 -7.63
N GLY A 72 -18.40 0.78 -6.59
CA GLY A 72 -18.74 0.35 -5.24
C GLY A 72 -17.60 -0.31 -4.47
N GLY A 73 -16.35 -0.05 -4.87
CA GLY A 73 -15.16 -0.44 -4.11
C GLY A 73 -15.08 0.33 -2.78
N PRO A 74 -14.59 -0.30 -1.72
CA PRO A 74 -14.55 0.28 -0.37
C PRO A 74 -13.33 1.20 -0.20
N VAL A 75 -13.29 2.29 -0.95
CA VAL A 75 -12.17 3.23 -1.00
C VAL A 75 -12.59 4.66 -0.70
N SER A 76 -11.64 5.46 -0.25
CA SER A 76 -11.76 6.91 -0.12
C SER A 76 -11.80 7.54 -1.52
N ASP A 77 -12.98 7.99 -1.96
CA ASP A 77 -13.14 8.54 -3.32
C ASP A 77 -12.31 9.81 -3.53
N VAL A 78 -11.79 9.99 -4.73
CA VAL A 78 -11.12 11.21 -5.15
C VAL A 78 -12.14 12.25 -5.63
N LYS A 79 -11.97 13.50 -5.20
CA LYS A 79 -12.88 14.62 -5.53
C LYS A 79 -12.34 15.44 -6.69
N GLU A 80 -13.21 15.74 -7.62
CA GLU A 80 -12.87 16.67 -8.71
C GLU A 80 -12.72 18.12 -8.21
N SER A 81 -11.77 18.83 -8.81
CA SER A 81 -11.64 20.27 -8.67
C SER A 81 -12.80 21.00 -9.37
N ILE A 82 -12.88 22.32 -9.21
CA ILE A 82 -13.82 23.18 -9.98
C ILE A 82 -13.59 23.12 -11.50
N ASN A 83 -12.46 22.61 -11.95
CA ASN A 83 -12.12 22.41 -13.36
C ASN A 83 -12.50 21.00 -13.86
N GLY A 84 -13.10 20.16 -13.03
CA GLY A 84 -13.41 18.75 -13.35
C GLY A 84 -12.17 17.86 -13.42
N LYS A 85 -11.10 18.17 -12.69
CA LYS A 85 -9.86 17.40 -12.68
C LYS A 85 -9.68 16.66 -11.34
N LEU A 86 -9.20 15.43 -11.42
CA LEU A 86 -8.82 14.64 -10.24
C LEU A 86 -7.45 15.07 -9.67
N VAL A 87 -6.57 15.57 -10.55
CA VAL A 87 -5.25 16.10 -10.22
C VAL A 87 -5.11 17.49 -10.78
N GLU A 88 -4.78 18.46 -9.93
CA GLU A 88 -4.44 19.83 -10.35
C GLU A 88 -2.93 20.00 -10.32
N ARG A 89 -2.38 20.44 -11.45
CA ARG A 89 -0.99 20.89 -11.55
C ARG A 89 -0.92 22.37 -11.29
N ILE A 90 -0.19 22.77 -10.27
CA ILE A 90 -0.02 24.18 -9.88
C ILE A 90 1.44 24.56 -10.03
N GLU A 91 1.67 25.61 -10.83
CA GLU A 91 2.98 26.25 -10.97
C GLU A 91 2.97 27.61 -10.26
N GLU A 92 3.91 27.83 -9.36
CA GLU A 92 4.08 29.10 -8.66
C GLU A 92 5.54 29.29 -8.23
N ASP A 93 6.10 30.47 -8.48
CA ASP A 93 7.46 30.85 -8.09
C ASP A 93 8.55 29.83 -8.51
N GLY A 94 8.36 29.17 -9.67
CA GLY A 94 9.29 28.17 -10.21
C GLY A 94 9.16 26.78 -9.59
N GLN A 95 8.18 26.57 -8.72
CA GLN A 95 7.85 25.27 -8.12
C GLN A 95 6.60 24.71 -8.80
N THR A 96 6.63 23.43 -9.15
CA THR A 96 5.47 22.67 -9.63
C THR A 96 5.02 21.72 -8.51
N VAL A 97 3.71 21.67 -8.27
CA VAL A 97 3.10 20.72 -7.35
C VAL A 97 1.91 20.04 -8.00
N PHE A 98 1.66 18.78 -7.65
CA PHE A 98 0.44 18.06 -8.00
C PHE A 98 -0.45 17.94 -6.77
N VAL A 99 -1.73 18.19 -6.96
CA VAL A 99 -2.69 18.29 -5.84
C VAL A 99 -3.90 17.43 -6.12
N SER A 100 -4.23 16.56 -5.18
CA SER A 100 -5.44 15.75 -5.19
C SER A 100 -6.20 15.90 -3.88
N LEU A 101 -7.51 15.82 -3.95
CA LEU A 101 -8.40 15.85 -2.78
C LEU A 101 -9.17 14.55 -2.72
N PHE A 102 -9.14 13.89 -1.57
CA PHE A 102 -9.86 12.64 -1.31
C PHE A 102 -10.95 12.85 -0.27
N GLU A 103 -11.97 12.02 -0.25
CA GLU A 103 -12.88 11.93 0.89
C GLU A 103 -12.12 11.51 2.14
N TYR A 104 -12.58 11.94 3.30
CA TYR A 104 -12.04 11.40 4.55
C TYR A 104 -12.64 9.99 4.79
N ALA A 105 -11.79 8.99 4.92
CA ALA A 105 -12.22 7.63 5.18
C ALA A 105 -13.02 7.53 6.48
N LYS A 106 -14.16 6.85 6.45
CA LYS A 106 -15.01 6.67 7.61
C LYS A 106 -14.36 5.72 8.62
N GLY A 107 -14.46 6.05 9.91
CA GLY A 107 -13.92 5.21 10.98
C GLY A 107 -12.57 5.72 11.49
N MET A 108 -11.70 4.81 11.89
CA MET A 108 -10.38 5.11 12.44
C MET A 108 -9.39 4.00 12.12
N LEU A 109 -8.10 4.29 12.24
CA LEU A 109 -7.05 3.28 12.21
C LEU A 109 -7.19 2.33 13.40
N LEU A 110 -6.84 1.08 13.21
CA LEU A 110 -6.84 0.09 14.29
C LEU A 110 -5.86 0.47 15.41
N TYR A 111 -4.72 1.05 15.03
CA TYR A 111 -3.73 1.62 15.94
C TYR A 111 -4.34 2.67 16.89
N ASP A 112 -5.18 3.57 16.38
CA ASP A 112 -5.82 4.62 17.18
C ASP A 112 -6.78 4.05 18.23
N ASN A 113 -7.26 2.82 18.03
CA ASN A 113 -8.05 2.05 19.01
C ASN A 113 -7.19 1.08 19.86
N GLY A 114 -5.88 1.24 19.83
CA GLY A 114 -4.94 0.37 20.57
C GLY A 114 -4.97 -1.08 20.11
N TYR A 115 -5.10 -1.30 18.82
CA TYR A 115 -5.24 -2.63 18.16
C TYR A 115 -6.43 -3.45 18.66
N LYS A 116 -7.44 -2.80 19.21
CA LYS A 116 -8.69 -3.47 19.58
C LYS A 116 -9.70 -3.33 18.48
N TYR A 117 -10.19 -4.46 18.02
CA TYR A 117 -11.32 -4.48 17.12
C TYR A 117 -12.61 -4.08 17.85
N ARG A 118 -13.69 -3.89 17.11
CA ARG A 118 -14.97 -3.39 17.61
C ARG A 118 -15.57 -4.24 18.73
N ASP A 119 -16.25 -3.61 19.66
CA ASP A 119 -16.87 -4.28 20.81
C ASP A 119 -17.89 -5.35 20.39
N GLY A 120 -17.76 -6.53 21.01
CA GLY A 120 -18.68 -7.65 20.83
C GLY A 120 -18.51 -8.45 19.54
N ALA A 121 -17.56 -8.10 18.70
CA ALA A 121 -17.19 -8.89 17.52
C ALA A 121 -15.88 -9.67 17.74
N PRO A 122 -15.76 -10.88 17.18
CA PRO A 122 -14.52 -11.62 17.22
C PRO A 122 -13.48 -11.00 16.27
N LEU A 123 -12.20 -11.25 16.52
CA LEU A 123 -11.11 -10.76 15.69
C LEU A 123 -11.14 -11.38 14.28
N GLU A 124 -11.67 -12.58 14.15
CA GLU A 124 -11.88 -13.27 12.87
C GLU A 124 -12.78 -12.48 11.91
N GLU A 125 -13.72 -11.68 12.43
CA GLU A 125 -14.52 -10.79 11.58
C GLU A 125 -13.66 -9.72 10.93
N TYR A 126 -12.68 -9.19 11.66
CA TYR A 126 -11.72 -8.23 11.10
C TYR A 126 -10.89 -8.88 10.00
N PHE A 127 -10.35 -10.08 10.23
CA PHE A 127 -9.57 -10.81 9.22
C PHE A 127 -10.40 -11.11 7.97
N TYR A 128 -11.64 -11.57 8.17
CA TYR A 128 -12.56 -11.80 7.06
C TYR A 128 -12.85 -10.52 6.28
N ASN A 129 -13.13 -9.41 6.96
CA ASN A 129 -13.43 -8.13 6.33
C ASN A 129 -12.22 -7.55 5.59
N THR A 130 -11.01 -7.74 6.11
CA THR A 130 -9.75 -7.37 5.43
C THR A 130 -9.64 -8.10 4.08
N GLY A 131 -9.82 -9.40 4.07
CA GLY A 131 -9.81 -10.20 2.85
C GLY A 131 -10.94 -9.84 1.89
N LYS A 132 -12.16 -9.65 2.39
CA LYS A 132 -13.32 -9.24 1.60
C LYS A 132 -13.09 -7.89 0.91
N THR A 133 -12.59 -6.91 1.65
CA THR A 133 -12.29 -5.57 1.14
C THR A 133 -11.26 -5.63 0.00
N LEU A 134 -10.17 -6.37 0.19
CA LEU A 134 -9.17 -6.57 -0.86
C LEU A 134 -9.77 -7.30 -2.07
N GLY A 135 -10.61 -8.31 -1.85
CA GLY A 135 -11.31 -9.03 -2.91
C GLY A 135 -12.22 -8.13 -3.76
N GLN A 136 -12.89 -7.15 -3.14
CA GLN A 136 -13.69 -6.14 -3.84
C GLN A 136 -12.82 -5.24 -4.74
N ILE A 137 -11.68 -4.80 -4.24
CA ILE A 137 -10.73 -3.98 -4.99
C ILE A 137 -10.21 -4.78 -6.20
N HIS A 138 -9.73 -5.99 -6.00
CA HIS A 138 -9.18 -6.82 -7.07
C HIS A 138 -10.24 -7.24 -8.09
N ARG A 139 -11.49 -7.52 -7.68
CA ARG A 139 -12.59 -7.80 -8.59
C ARG A 139 -12.83 -6.65 -9.58
N ILE A 140 -12.76 -5.40 -9.10
CA ILE A 140 -12.91 -4.22 -9.95
C ILE A 140 -11.67 -4.04 -10.81
N SER A 141 -10.48 -4.20 -10.24
CA SER A 141 -9.20 -4.12 -10.95
C SER A 141 -9.11 -5.08 -12.15
N LYS A 142 -9.63 -6.31 -12.03
CA LYS A 142 -9.66 -7.29 -13.14
C LYS A 142 -10.39 -6.79 -14.40
N THR A 143 -11.27 -5.82 -14.25
CA THR A 143 -12.04 -5.26 -15.37
C THR A 143 -11.65 -3.81 -15.69
N TYR A 144 -10.77 -3.23 -14.92
CA TYR A 144 -10.31 -1.86 -15.10
C TYR A 144 -9.55 -1.68 -16.42
N LYS A 145 -9.82 -0.57 -17.08
CA LYS A 145 -9.13 -0.15 -18.31
C LYS A 145 -8.58 1.23 -18.09
N ALA A 146 -7.28 1.32 -17.89
CA ALA A 146 -6.58 2.56 -17.64
C ALA A 146 -6.63 3.48 -18.86
N GLU A 147 -6.89 4.78 -18.65
CA GLU A 147 -6.67 5.84 -19.62
C GLU A 147 -5.21 6.31 -19.59
N HIS A 148 -4.64 6.44 -18.37
CA HIS A 148 -3.24 6.76 -18.16
C HIS A 148 -2.45 5.52 -17.71
N LYS A 149 -1.21 5.41 -18.20
CA LYS A 149 -0.37 4.25 -17.92
C LYS A 149 0.25 4.36 -16.53
N ARG A 150 0.09 3.31 -15.73
CA ARG A 150 0.84 3.11 -14.50
C ARG A 150 1.99 2.13 -14.75
N TYR A 151 3.08 2.26 -14.01
CA TYR A 151 4.20 1.33 -14.09
C TYR A 151 3.85 -0.05 -13.53
N SER A 152 4.65 -1.04 -13.91
CA SER A 152 4.55 -2.42 -13.42
C SER A 152 5.69 -2.72 -12.44
N TYR A 153 5.58 -3.85 -11.75
CA TYR A 153 6.59 -4.30 -10.80
C TYR A 153 8.00 -4.23 -11.38
N PHE A 154 8.24 -4.76 -12.59
CA PHE A 154 9.59 -4.77 -13.21
C PHE A 154 10.06 -3.41 -13.74
N ASP A 155 9.20 -2.43 -13.85
CA ASP A 155 9.63 -1.06 -14.18
C ASP A 155 10.40 -0.44 -13.01
N LYS A 156 10.07 -0.80 -11.76
CA LYS A 156 10.75 -0.37 -10.54
C LYS A 156 11.75 -1.43 -10.05
N TYR A 157 11.30 -2.67 -9.85
CA TYR A 157 12.10 -3.74 -9.25
C TYR A 157 12.87 -4.51 -10.33
N ASN A 158 14.04 -4.00 -10.70
CA ASN A 158 14.95 -4.59 -11.67
C ASN A 158 16.41 -4.42 -11.24
N MET A 159 17.31 -5.27 -11.77
CA MET A 159 18.71 -5.26 -11.32
C MET A 159 19.51 -4.03 -11.76
N ASP A 160 19.04 -3.27 -12.74
CA ASP A 160 19.70 -2.00 -13.10
C ASP A 160 19.50 -0.99 -11.95
N TYR A 161 18.26 -0.86 -11.46
CA TYR A 161 17.93 0.03 -10.34
C TYR A 161 18.46 -0.51 -9.00
N ILE A 162 18.13 -1.74 -8.64
CA ILE A 162 18.51 -2.36 -7.36
C ILE A 162 20.04 -2.47 -7.25
N GLY A 163 20.72 -2.79 -8.36
CA GLY A 163 22.17 -2.87 -8.40
C GLY A 163 22.90 -1.55 -8.16
N GLU A 164 22.28 -0.42 -8.51
CA GLU A 164 22.78 0.92 -8.22
C GLU A 164 22.43 1.38 -6.79
N LEU A 165 21.25 1.01 -6.29
CA LEU A 165 20.74 1.41 -4.98
C LEU A 165 21.47 0.68 -3.84
N ILE A 166 21.57 -0.65 -3.93
CA ILE A 166 22.16 -1.50 -2.89
C ILE A 166 23.70 -1.54 -3.08
N PRO A 167 24.49 -1.20 -2.04
CA PRO A 167 25.96 -1.23 -2.12
C PRO A 167 26.53 -2.62 -2.42
N ASP A 168 27.74 -2.67 -3.02
CA ASP A 168 28.42 -3.92 -3.35
C ASP A 168 28.84 -4.75 -2.12
N SER A 169 28.85 -4.16 -0.94
CA SER A 169 29.03 -4.88 0.33
C SER A 169 27.93 -5.92 0.61
N TYR A 170 26.76 -5.77 0.00
CA TYR A 170 25.61 -6.67 0.09
C TYR A 170 25.53 -7.63 -1.12
N GLY A 171 26.67 -8.11 -1.62
CA GLY A 171 26.74 -8.92 -2.84
C GLY A 171 25.89 -10.19 -2.81
N GLU A 172 25.87 -10.94 -1.69
CA GLU A 172 25.04 -12.15 -1.53
C GLU A 172 23.54 -11.83 -1.58
N LEU A 173 23.11 -10.73 -0.99
CA LEU A 173 21.72 -10.26 -1.05
C LEU A 173 21.34 -9.87 -2.49
N LYS A 174 22.20 -9.13 -3.21
CA LYS A 174 21.97 -8.77 -4.62
C LYS A 174 21.84 -10.01 -5.51
N GLU A 175 22.66 -11.06 -5.29
CA GLU A 175 22.56 -12.32 -6.01
C GLU A 175 21.24 -13.05 -5.68
N ALA A 176 20.83 -13.08 -4.42
CA ALA A 176 19.56 -13.68 -4.01
C ALA A 176 18.37 -12.95 -4.64
N ILE A 177 18.34 -11.61 -4.59
CA ILE A 177 17.30 -10.80 -5.24
C ILE A 177 17.27 -11.05 -6.76
N SER A 178 18.42 -11.05 -7.42
CA SER A 178 18.50 -11.31 -8.86
C SER A 178 17.88 -12.66 -9.24
N LYS A 179 18.17 -13.71 -8.45
CA LYS A 179 17.59 -15.04 -8.64
C LYS A 179 16.05 -14.99 -8.52
N ARG A 180 15.53 -14.32 -7.51
CA ARG A 180 14.07 -14.20 -7.31
C ARG A 180 13.40 -13.41 -8.43
N LEU A 181 14.01 -12.32 -8.88
CA LEU A 181 13.49 -11.54 -10.02
C LEU A 181 13.39 -12.38 -11.29
N ASP A 182 14.35 -13.31 -11.52
CA ASP A 182 14.28 -14.23 -12.66
C ASP A 182 13.15 -15.27 -12.48
N GLU A 183 12.93 -15.78 -11.26
CA GLU A 183 11.79 -16.66 -10.95
C GLU A 183 10.44 -15.95 -11.15
N PHE A 184 10.32 -14.66 -10.78
CA PHE A 184 9.09 -13.89 -11.00
C PHE A 184 8.76 -13.69 -12.47
N LYS A 185 9.76 -13.55 -13.36
CA LYS A 185 9.55 -13.42 -14.80
C LYS A 185 8.90 -14.66 -15.44
N GLU A 186 9.02 -15.82 -14.79
CA GLU A 186 8.38 -17.07 -15.22
C GLU A 186 6.92 -17.22 -14.75
N LEU A 187 6.44 -16.29 -13.91
CA LEU A 187 5.04 -16.31 -13.45
C LEU A 187 4.09 -15.94 -14.59
N PRO A 188 2.92 -16.59 -14.70
CA PRO A 188 1.94 -16.23 -15.72
C PRO A 188 1.41 -14.81 -15.48
N VAL A 189 1.24 -14.06 -16.58
CA VAL A 189 0.64 -12.74 -16.58
C VAL A 189 -0.67 -12.83 -17.39
N ASP A 190 -1.78 -12.89 -16.69
CA ASP A 190 -3.10 -12.90 -17.29
C ASP A 190 -4.09 -12.08 -16.45
N GLU A 191 -5.26 -11.79 -17.00
CA GLU A 191 -6.29 -10.93 -16.39
C GLU A 191 -6.84 -11.44 -15.05
N ASN A 192 -6.71 -12.74 -14.76
CA ASN A 192 -7.20 -13.33 -13.51
C ASN A 192 -6.17 -13.21 -12.37
N GLY A 193 -4.88 -13.23 -12.70
CA GLY A 193 -3.78 -13.24 -11.75
C GLY A 193 -3.01 -11.93 -11.64
N PHE A 194 -3.14 -11.01 -12.63
CA PHE A 194 -2.32 -9.81 -12.74
C PHE A 194 -3.16 -8.57 -13.11
N GLY A 195 -2.90 -7.46 -12.43
CA GLY A 195 -3.59 -6.19 -12.66
C GLY A 195 -3.07 -5.09 -11.74
N LEU A 196 -3.80 -3.99 -11.61
CA LEU A 196 -3.47 -2.97 -10.62
C LEU A 196 -3.78 -3.49 -9.22
N VAL A 197 -2.76 -3.49 -8.37
CA VAL A 197 -2.83 -3.84 -6.95
C VAL A 197 -2.65 -2.58 -6.10
N HIS A 198 -3.01 -2.65 -4.81
CA HIS A 198 -2.74 -1.55 -3.88
C HIS A 198 -1.24 -1.40 -3.63
N PHE A 199 -0.53 -2.50 -3.55
CA PHE A 199 0.90 -2.66 -3.31
C PHE A 199 1.36 -2.36 -1.87
N ASP A 200 0.61 -1.57 -1.13
CA ASP A 200 0.84 -1.26 0.29
C ASP A 200 -0.46 -1.43 1.10
N TYR A 201 -1.11 -2.60 0.96
CA TYR A 201 -2.35 -2.91 1.64
C TYR A 201 -2.10 -3.33 3.09
N SER A 202 -2.06 -2.36 4.00
CA SER A 202 -1.76 -2.53 5.42
C SER A 202 -2.80 -1.82 6.30
N ASP A 203 -2.79 -2.10 7.60
CA ASP A 203 -3.70 -1.49 8.59
C ASP A 203 -3.42 0.01 8.83
N GLY A 204 -2.30 0.52 8.30
CA GLY A 204 -2.00 1.95 8.21
C GLY A 204 -2.75 2.66 7.08
N ASN A 205 -3.24 1.92 6.08
CA ASN A 205 -3.82 2.45 4.84
C ASN A 205 -5.32 2.20 4.70
N TYR A 206 -6.03 1.92 5.80
CA TYR A 206 -7.48 1.88 5.83
C TYR A 206 -8.05 2.23 7.21
N HIS A 207 -9.24 2.83 7.20
CA HIS A 207 -10.04 3.02 8.40
C HIS A 207 -11.07 1.91 8.57
N ILE A 208 -11.40 1.61 9.82
CA ILE A 208 -12.45 0.66 10.21
C ILE A 208 -13.58 1.43 10.88
N ASP A 209 -14.80 1.30 10.38
CA ASP A 209 -15.99 1.74 11.07
C ASP A 209 -16.27 0.78 12.25
N MET A 210 -15.92 1.20 13.45
CA MET A 210 -16.07 0.37 14.66
C MET A 210 -17.53 0.03 15.00
N SER A 211 -18.52 0.64 14.33
CA SER A 211 -19.93 0.30 14.50
C SER A 211 -20.40 -0.87 13.63
N THR A 212 -19.80 -1.03 12.45
CA THR A 212 -20.19 -2.04 11.45
C THR A 212 -19.10 -3.06 11.14
N GLY A 213 -17.83 -2.69 11.30
CA GLY A 213 -16.66 -3.46 10.86
C GLY A 213 -16.31 -3.23 9.39
N ASP A 214 -16.98 -2.30 8.71
CA ASP A 214 -16.66 -1.94 7.32
C ASP A 214 -15.31 -1.24 7.25
N ILE A 215 -14.53 -1.59 6.23
CA ILE A 215 -13.20 -1.05 5.96
C ILE A 215 -13.28 -0.07 4.78
N THR A 216 -12.61 1.08 4.89
CA THR A 216 -12.44 2.05 3.80
C THR A 216 -10.96 2.27 3.55
N VAL A 217 -10.48 1.88 2.37
CA VAL A 217 -9.06 1.90 1.98
C VAL A 217 -8.69 3.25 1.36
N PHE A 218 -7.46 3.68 1.61
CA PHE A 218 -6.87 4.90 1.05
C PHE A 218 -5.38 4.71 0.77
N ASP A 219 -4.73 5.73 0.24
CA ASP A 219 -3.31 5.78 -0.09
C ASP A 219 -2.85 4.76 -1.13
N PHE A 220 -3.42 4.90 -2.34
CA PHE A 220 -3.04 4.12 -3.52
C PHE A 220 -1.77 4.65 -4.22
N ASP A 221 -0.99 5.45 -3.52
CA ASP A 221 0.21 6.11 -4.04
C ASP A 221 1.25 5.12 -4.62
N ASN A 222 1.37 3.95 -4.00
CA ASN A 222 2.23 2.87 -4.44
C ASN A 222 1.57 1.89 -5.43
N CYS A 223 0.29 2.07 -5.81
CA CYS A 223 -0.40 1.15 -6.70
C CYS A 223 0.39 0.94 -7.99
N MET A 224 0.46 -0.29 -8.47
CA MET A 224 1.15 -0.65 -9.70
C MET A 224 0.58 -1.91 -10.32
N TYR A 225 0.94 -2.19 -11.58
CA TYR A 225 0.63 -3.48 -12.18
C TYR A 225 1.52 -4.56 -11.58
N CYS A 226 0.88 -5.50 -10.86
CA CYS A 226 1.52 -6.63 -10.21
C CYS A 226 0.56 -7.82 -10.16
N TRP A 227 1.01 -8.97 -9.66
CA TRP A 227 0.14 -10.10 -9.36
C TRP A 227 -0.72 -9.78 -8.12
N TYR A 228 -2.02 -10.11 -8.18
CA TYR A 228 -2.93 -9.94 -7.02
C TYR A 228 -2.46 -10.69 -5.77
N MET A 229 -1.66 -11.72 -5.96
CA MET A 229 -1.01 -12.46 -4.88
C MET A 229 -0.01 -11.63 -4.08
N PHE A 230 0.52 -10.52 -4.64
CA PHE A 230 1.40 -9.63 -3.88
C PHE A 230 0.69 -9.03 -2.66
N ASP A 231 -0.51 -8.44 -2.85
CA ASP A 231 -1.27 -7.86 -1.73
C ASP A 231 -1.69 -8.94 -0.71
N LEU A 232 -2.01 -10.16 -1.16
CA LEU A 232 -2.29 -11.28 -0.26
C LEU A 232 -1.05 -11.74 0.51
N ALA A 233 0.13 -11.74 -0.12
CA ALA A 233 1.39 -12.05 0.54
C ALA A 233 1.79 -10.95 1.54
N ASN A 234 1.53 -9.69 1.21
CA ASN A 234 1.73 -8.56 2.12
C ASN A 234 0.86 -8.71 3.38
N ILE A 235 -0.42 -9.07 3.22
CA ILE A 235 -1.28 -9.40 4.37
C ILE A 235 -0.69 -10.56 5.19
N TRP A 236 -0.19 -11.62 4.53
CA TRP A 236 0.45 -12.73 5.24
C TRP A 236 1.61 -12.25 6.10
N THR A 237 2.51 -11.42 5.56
CA THR A 237 3.66 -10.93 6.33
C THR A 237 3.24 -10.13 7.56
N HIS A 238 2.21 -9.29 7.45
CA HIS A 238 1.66 -8.54 8.58
C HIS A 238 0.97 -9.43 9.63
N GLY A 239 0.53 -10.62 9.26
CA GLY A 239 -0.10 -11.57 10.18
C GLY A 239 0.76 -11.94 11.38
N TRP A 240 2.08 -11.96 11.20
CA TRP A 240 3.02 -12.29 12.27
C TRP A 240 2.95 -11.32 13.45
N GLY A 241 2.60 -10.06 13.22
CA GLY A 241 2.39 -9.07 14.28
C GLY A 241 1.29 -9.46 15.28
N TRP A 242 0.29 -10.23 14.86
CA TRP A 242 -0.80 -10.67 15.73
C TRP A 242 -0.40 -11.80 16.68
N CYS A 243 0.63 -12.56 16.38
CA CYS A 243 1.11 -13.67 17.18
C CYS A 243 2.55 -13.51 17.69
N GLN A 244 3.11 -12.29 17.61
CA GLN A 244 4.49 -12.01 18.01
C GLN A 244 4.82 -12.41 19.46
N PHE A 245 3.85 -12.33 20.38
CA PHE A 245 4.05 -12.70 21.78
C PHE A 245 3.92 -14.21 22.09
N GLU A 246 3.50 -15.03 21.12
CA GLU A 246 3.43 -16.48 21.28
C GLU A 246 4.81 -17.09 21.05
N GLN A 247 5.35 -17.75 22.08
CA GLN A 247 6.71 -18.31 22.05
C GLN A 247 6.79 -19.70 21.39
N ASP A 248 5.65 -20.38 21.23
CA ASP A 248 5.59 -21.71 20.63
C ASP A 248 5.46 -21.58 19.09
N PRO A 249 6.49 -21.99 18.31
CA PRO A 249 6.46 -21.85 16.85
C PRO A 249 5.32 -22.64 16.19
N GLU A 250 4.90 -23.78 16.77
CA GLU A 250 3.80 -24.56 16.21
C GLU A 250 2.47 -23.81 16.36
N LYS A 251 2.24 -23.15 17.50
CA LYS A 251 1.05 -22.33 17.73
C LYS A 251 1.07 -21.05 16.89
N ARG A 252 2.24 -20.43 16.71
CA ARG A 252 2.37 -19.29 15.78
C ARG A 252 1.95 -19.69 14.38
N MET A 253 2.44 -20.82 13.88
CA MET A 253 2.09 -21.32 12.55
C MET A 253 0.62 -21.73 12.45
N GLU A 254 0.04 -22.33 13.50
CA GLU A 254 -1.39 -22.66 13.55
C GLU A 254 -2.24 -21.38 13.48
N PHE A 255 -1.86 -20.34 14.22
CA PHE A 255 -2.51 -19.03 14.15
C PHE A 255 -2.41 -18.43 12.76
N MET A 256 -1.21 -18.38 12.17
CA MET A 256 -0.98 -17.82 10.83
C MET A 256 -1.81 -18.52 9.75
N LYS A 257 -1.91 -19.84 9.85
CA LYS A 257 -2.76 -20.59 8.93
C LYS A 257 -4.23 -20.21 9.10
N HIS A 258 -4.75 -20.16 10.33
CA HIS A 258 -6.12 -19.75 10.60
C HIS A 258 -6.41 -18.32 10.17
N TYR A 259 -5.51 -17.40 10.46
CA TYR A 259 -5.55 -16.00 10.04
C TYR A 259 -5.70 -15.88 8.52
N PHE A 260 -4.80 -16.52 7.78
CA PHE A 260 -4.80 -16.43 6.32
C PHE A 260 -5.96 -17.17 5.67
N ASP A 261 -6.35 -18.32 6.18
CA ASP A 261 -7.54 -19.05 5.72
C ASP A 261 -8.80 -18.18 5.88
N THR A 262 -8.93 -17.44 6.98
CA THR A 262 -10.05 -16.51 7.22
C THR A 262 -10.04 -15.33 6.25
N ILE A 263 -8.87 -14.78 5.96
CA ILE A 263 -8.70 -13.73 4.95
C ILE A 263 -9.09 -14.23 3.56
N LEU A 264 -8.61 -15.41 3.19
CA LEU A 264 -8.93 -16.03 1.90
C LEU A 264 -10.42 -16.33 1.77
N GLU A 265 -11.11 -16.70 2.87
CA GLU A 265 -12.57 -16.86 2.85
C GLU A 265 -13.26 -15.54 2.53
N GLY A 266 -12.85 -14.44 3.17
CA GLY A 266 -13.34 -13.09 2.85
C GLY A 266 -13.08 -12.71 1.39
N TYR A 267 -11.84 -12.88 0.93
CA TYR A 267 -11.42 -12.57 -0.43
C TYR A 267 -12.25 -13.35 -1.48
N ARG A 268 -12.39 -14.66 -1.29
CA ARG A 268 -13.15 -15.55 -2.17
C ARG A 268 -14.65 -15.25 -2.19
N SER A 269 -15.18 -14.54 -1.20
CA SER A 269 -16.57 -14.07 -1.23
C SER A 269 -16.83 -13.02 -2.32
N GLU A 270 -15.78 -12.36 -2.82
CA GLU A 270 -15.87 -11.25 -3.78
C GLU A 270 -15.25 -11.59 -5.15
N THR A 271 -14.17 -12.37 -5.18
CA THR A 271 -13.46 -12.74 -6.42
C THR A 271 -12.71 -14.06 -6.27
N ASP A 272 -12.47 -14.72 -7.39
CA ASP A 272 -11.68 -15.95 -7.40
C ASP A 272 -10.19 -15.66 -7.19
N VAL A 273 -9.52 -16.55 -6.46
CA VAL A 273 -8.06 -16.63 -6.37
C VAL A 273 -7.54 -17.57 -7.45
N ASP A 274 -6.44 -17.23 -8.09
CA ASP A 274 -5.71 -18.20 -8.91
C ASP A 274 -4.99 -19.20 -8.00
N GLU A 275 -5.53 -20.41 -7.88
CA GLU A 275 -5.02 -21.45 -6.99
C GLU A 275 -3.57 -21.86 -7.33
N LYS A 276 -3.15 -21.74 -8.59
CA LYS A 276 -1.77 -22.05 -8.98
C LYS A 276 -0.78 -20.98 -8.51
N LEU A 277 -1.24 -19.72 -8.47
CA LEU A 277 -0.45 -18.64 -7.89
C LEU A 277 -0.48 -18.73 -6.36
N LEU A 278 -1.62 -19.14 -5.77
CA LEU A 278 -1.71 -19.34 -4.32
C LEU A 278 -0.75 -20.44 -3.83
N GLU A 279 -0.56 -21.54 -4.59
CA GLU A 279 0.47 -22.55 -4.31
C GLU A 279 1.90 -21.99 -4.28
N LYS A 280 2.10 -20.82 -4.90
CA LYS A 280 3.38 -20.09 -4.94
C LYS A 280 3.46 -18.96 -3.90
N LEU A 281 2.58 -18.94 -2.90
CA LEU A 281 2.60 -17.90 -1.84
C LEU A 281 4.00 -17.65 -1.27
N PRO A 282 4.87 -18.64 -1.00
CA PRO A 282 6.22 -18.36 -0.53
C PRO A 282 7.04 -17.46 -1.47
N LEU A 283 6.89 -17.64 -2.78
CA LEU A 283 7.58 -16.81 -3.77
C LEU A 283 7.05 -15.36 -3.78
N PHE A 284 5.75 -15.16 -3.52
CA PHE A 284 5.17 -13.81 -3.37
C PHE A 284 5.55 -13.17 -2.03
N ILE A 285 5.78 -13.96 -0.99
CA ILE A 285 6.36 -13.45 0.27
C ILE A 285 7.79 -12.93 -0.01
N ASP A 286 8.63 -13.67 -0.75
CA ASP A 286 9.95 -13.18 -1.15
C ASP A 286 9.86 -11.87 -1.95
N MET A 287 8.79 -11.68 -2.76
CA MET A 287 8.55 -10.42 -3.47
C MET A 287 8.29 -9.25 -2.50
N VAL A 288 7.55 -9.49 -1.43
CA VAL A 288 7.33 -8.50 -0.35
C VAL A 288 8.63 -8.23 0.41
N LEU A 289 9.42 -9.25 0.72
CA LEU A 289 10.71 -9.06 1.40
C LEU A 289 11.70 -8.24 0.56
N ILE A 290 11.69 -8.43 -0.77
CA ILE A 290 12.51 -7.60 -1.67
C ILE A 290 12.03 -6.15 -1.65
N GLU A 291 10.74 -5.93 -1.62
CA GLU A 291 10.17 -4.60 -1.51
C GLU A 291 10.61 -3.93 -0.20
N ASN A 292 10.48 -4.60 0.94
CA ASN A 292 10.90 -4.08 2.24
C ASN A 292 12.40 -3.71 2.26
N VAL A 293 13.26 -4.58 1.71
CA VAL A 293 14.70 -4.29 1.60
C VAL A 293 14.96 -3.07 0.71
N VAL A 294 14.29 -2.97 -0.43
CA VAL A 294 14.48 -1.85 -1.36
C VAL A 294 14.00 -0.55 -0.73
N ASP A 295 12.87 -0.56 -0.02
CA ASP A 295 12.32 0.62 0.64
C ASP A 295 13.27 1.16 1.72
N GLU A 296 13.90 0.29 2.52
CA GLU A 296 14.92 0.70 3.50
C GLU A 296 16.11 1.41 2.84
N PHE A 297 16.62 0.87 1.74
CA PHE A 297 17.69 1.54 1.00
C PHE A 297 17.24 2.84 0.33
N GLU A 298 16.01 2.93 -0.16
CA GLU A 298 15.43 4.17 -0.71
C GLU A 298 15.30 5.25 0.39
N CYS A 299 14.77 4.88 1.57
CA CYS A 299 14.62 5.78 2.71
C CYS A 299 15.98 6.30 3.18
N ALA A 300 16.95 5.43 3.42
CA ALA A 300 18.29 5.81 3.84
C ALA A 300 18.99 6.72 2.80
N ALA A 301 18.87 6.40 1.52
CA ALA A 301 19.43 7.24 0.45
C ALA A 301 18.81 8.64 0.41
N HIS A 302 17.50 8.75 0.67
CA HIS A 302 16.80 10.02 0.71
C HIS A 302 17.23 10.89 1.91
N GLU A 303 17.46 10.26 3.06
CA GLU A 303 17.89 10.91 4.29
C GLU A 303 19.41 11.19 4.31
N GLY A 304 20.17 10.58 3.40
CA GLY A 304 21.62 10.67 3.33
C GLY A 304 22.32 9.84 4.41
N GLU A 305 21.65 8.77 4.83
CA GLU A 305 22.10 7.80 5.82
C GLU A 305 22.57 6.50 5.15
N GLU A 306 23.23 5.62 5.89
CA GLU A 306 23.59 4.28 5.45
C GLU A 306 22.64 3.28 6.15
N VAL A 307 22.21 2.24 5.42
CA VAL A 307 21.40 1.15 5.98
C VAL A 307 22.29 0.31 6.90
N GLU A 308 21.90 0.16 8.14
CA GLU A 308 22.50 -0.82 9.04
C GLU A 308 21.97 -2.22 8.72
N TYR A 309 22.84 -3.25 8.77
CA TYR A 309 22.40 -4.61 8.43
C TYR A 309 21.26 -5.10 9.33
N GLU A 310 21.21 -4.66 10.57
CA GLU A 310 20.18 -4.98 11.55
C GLU A 310 18.78 -4.55 11.09
N ASP A 311 18.66 -3.47 10.29
CA ASP A 311 17.38 -2.97 9.77
C ASP A 311 16.78 -3.89 8.70
N ILE A 312 17.62 -4.66 8.01
CA ILE A 312 17.22 -5.58 6.92
C ILE A 312 17.55 -7.05 7.21
N GLU A 313 18.03 -7.39 8.42
CA GLU A 313 18.59 -8.71 8.74
C GLU A 313 17.60 -9.83 8.42
N ASP A 314 16.39 -9.77 8.96
CA ASP A 314 15.39 -10.83 8.78
C ASP A 314 15.01 -11.06 7.30
N PRO A 315 14.62 -10.02 6.52
CA PRO A 315 14.32 -10.23 5.10
C PRO A 315 15.54 -10.64 4.28
N ALA A 316 16.73 -10.10 4.59
CA ALA A 316 17.96 -10.48 3.90
C ALA A 316 18.34 -11.93 4.17
N GLU A 317 18.27 -12.39 5.40
CA GLU A 317 18.54 -13.79 5.79
C GLU A 317 17.57 -14.76 5.12
N CYS A 318 16.28 -14.42 5.07
CA CYS A 318 15.29 -15.24 4.37
C CYS A 318 15.63 -15.37 2.88
N LEU A 319 15.95 -14.27 2.20
CA LEU A 319 16.27 -14.26 0.78
C LEU A 319 17.59 -14.97 0.46
N ILE A 320 18.65 -14.73 1.24
CA ILE A 320 20.00 -15.31 1.03
C ILE A 320 19.99 -16.81 1.28
N ASN A 321 19.36 -17.24 2.36
CA ASN A 321 19.42 -18.64 2.81
C ASN A 321 18.24 -19.50 2.32
N ASP A 322 17.31 -18.92 1.53
CA ASP A 322 16.11 -19.60 1.00
C ASP A 322 15.27 -20.24 2.13
N ILE A 323 15.08 -19.49 3.22
CA ILE A 323 14.29 -19.91 4.38
C ILE A 323 12.94 -19.17 4.44
N PRO A 324 11.87 -19.85 4.88
CA PRO A 324 10.57 -19.21 4.98
C PRO A 324 10.57 -18.06 6.00
N TYR A 325 9.99 -16.93 5.63
CA TYR A 325 9.77 -15.83 6.56
C TYR A 325 8.80 -16.24 7.68
N ALA A 326 9.19 -16.01 8.90
CA ALA A 326 8.46 -16.39 10.11
C ALA A 326 8.19 -15.23 11.09
N GLY A 327 8.16 -14.01 10.55
CA GLY A 327 8.09 -12.77 11.34
C GLY A 327 9.45 -12.37 11.88
N TYR A 328 9.55 -11.13 12.33
CA TYR A 328 10.77 -10.65 13.00
C TYR A 328 10.99 -11.43 14.29
N GLY A 329 12.22 -11.85 14.52
CA GLY A 329 12.61 -12.44 15.78
C GLY A 329 12.53 -11.40 16.89
N GLU A 330 11.89 -11.72 18.02
CA GLU A 330 12.14 -10.94 19.22
C GLU A 330 13.55 -11.29 19.75
N GLU A 331 14.39 -10.26 19.99
CA GLU A 331 15.54 -10.35 20.86
C GLU A 331 15.14 -10.55 22.33
#